data_0e741ac51d0f5e56d21506e5dced0ba5
#
_entry.id   0e741ac51d0f5e56d21506e5dced0ba5
#
_cell.length_a   1.000
_cell.length_b   1.000
_cell.length_c   1.000
_cell.angle_alpha   90.00
_cell.angle_beta   90.00
_cell.angle_gamma   90.00
#
_symmetry.space_group_name_H-M   'P 1'
#
loop_
_entity.id
_entity.type
_entity.pdbx_description
1 polymer ?
#
loop_
_entity_poly.entity_id
_entity_poly.type
_entity_poly.pdbx_seq_one_letter_code
_entity_poly.pdbx_strand_id
1 'polypeptide(L)'
;MKKMTALVILDGFGHSEETQGNAIKADGINNISRLLKEYPHTLIEASGEDVGLPDGQMGNSEVGHMNIGAGRIVYQELTRITKSIKDGDFFENSAFLGAVENCRKHDSALHIYGLVGPGGVHSHQKHFFGLLELAKRHGLSKVYVHCFMDGRDVPPESGKGFIEEYQKKIAEIGVGKIATVMGRYYAMDRDNRFERVEKAYAAMVYGEGNYDTDPVHAMQASYDAGVTDEFVVPTVITDNGRPVATIQADDSIIFYNFRPDRAREITRAFIMEDFDGFERRKGFFPVHYVCMTQYDKTFGDKVDIAFRPEHLNNTLGEYLAACGKTQLRIAETEKYAHVTFFFNGGVEAPNPGEDRCLIPSPKVATYDLQPEMSAYEVTEEAVKRIDSGKYDVMILNFANPDMVGHTGVMEAAVKAVHTVDKCAAKVVEAILRNGGRAIITADHGNCEKMLADDGITPFTAHTTNPVPVILVDNGRKDAKLRSGGRLSDLAPTMLDLMGMEIPREMTGKSLIEK
;
A
#
# COMPACT_ATOMS: atom_id res chain seq x y z
N MET A 1 0.16 -33.65 23.61
CA MET A 1 0.57 -32.29 23.22
C MET A 1 -0.01 -31.96 21.85
N LYS A 2 -0.35 -30.70 21.60
CA LYS A 2 -0.81 -30.26 20.30
C LYS A 2 0.35 -30.30 19.31
N LYS A 3 0.10 -30.72 18.06
CA LYS A 3 1.08 -30.66 16.98
C LYS A 3 1.04 -29.26 16.38
N MET A 4 1.97 -28.40 16.78
CA MET A 4 2.04 -27.03 16.33
C MET A 4 2.37 -26.93 14.82
N THR A 5 1.71 -26.02 14.10
CA THR A 5 2.12 -25.55 12.78
C THR A 5 2.65 -24.12 12.92
N ALA A 6 3.91 -23.91 12.63
CA ALA A 6 4.56 -22.61 12.80
C ALA A 6 4.90 -21.95 11.46
N LEU A 7 4.77 -20.62 11.41
CA LEU A 7 5.36 -19.78 10.39
C LEU A 7 6.50 -18.99 11.03
N VAL A 8 7.70 -19.18 10.54
CA VAL A 8 8.91 -18.49 10.98
C VAL A 8 9.34 -17.55 9.86
N ILE A 9 9.17 -16.25 10.07
CA ILE A 9 9.47 -15.20 9.10
C ILE A 9 10.84 -14.63 9.43
N LEU A 10 11.75 -14.70 8.48
CA LEU A 10 13.08 -14.08 8.51
C LEU A 10 12.97 -12.76 7.75
N ASP A 11 12.61 -11.70 8.45
CA ASP A 11 12.27 -10.40 7.85
C ASP A 11 13.43 -9.87 6.98
N GLY A 12 13.16 -9.50 5.74
CA GLY A 12 14.17 -9.00 4.81
C GLY A 12 15.17 -10.05 4.27
N PHE A 13 14.87 -11.35 4.40
CA PHE A 13 15.72 -12.45 3.92
C PHE A 13 15.34 -12.88 2.51
N GLY A 14 15.71 -12.07 1.51
CA GLY A 14 15.46 -12.37 0.10
C GLY A 14 16.37 -13.44 -0.49
N HIS A 15 16.13 -13.80 -1.75
CA HIS A 15 16.97 -14.73 -2.50
C HIS A 15 17.60 -14.04 -3.71
N SER A 16 18.91 -14.15 -3.83
CA SER A 16 19.65 -13.73 -5.02
C SER A 16 20.76 -14.72 -5.34
N GLU A 17 21.03 -14.94 -6.62
CA GLU A 17 22.17 -15.75 -7.05
C GLU A 17 23.51 -14.97 -6.96
N GLU A 18 23.45 -13.66 -6.91
CA GLU A 18 24.63 -12.82 -6.73
C GLU A 18 25.31 -13.08 -5.38
N THR A 19 26.65 -13.05 -5.38
CA THR A 19 27.46 -13.23 -4.17
C THR A 19 28.04 -11.92 -3.66
N GLN A 20 28.33 -10.99 -4.56
CA GLN A 20 28.85 -9.68 -4.20
C GLN A 20 27.78 -8.85 -3.50
N GLY A 21 28.09 -8.32 -2.32
CA GLY A 21 27.11 -7.54 -1.57
C GLY A 21 25.94 -8.35 -0.99
N ASN A 22 26.04 -9.67 -0.94
CA ASN A 22 25.00 -10.55 -0.42
C ASN A 22 25.38 -11.05 0.98
N ALA A 23 24.75 -10.52 2.02
CA ALA A 23 25.06 -10.89 3.41
C ALA A 23 24.67 -12.34 3.74
N ILE A 24 23.71 -12.93 3.02
CA ILE A 24 23.27 -14.32 3.21
C ILE A 24 24.34 -15.30 2.68
N LYS A 25 25.04 -14.93 1.60
CA LYS A 25 26.05 -15.77 0.94
C LYS A 25 27.49 -15.49 1.40
N ALA A 26 27.74 -14.40 2.15
CA ALA A 26 29.10 -13.93 2.46
C ALA A 26 29.97 -14.97 3.20
N ASP A 27 29.46 -15.55 4.30
CA ASP A 27 30.16 -16.58 5.11
C ASP A 27 29.42 -17.92 5.16
N GLY A 28 28.31 -18.00 4.41
CA GLY A 28 27.43 -19.17 4.39
C GLY A 28 26.62 -19.35 5.69
N ILE A 29 25.37 -19.68 5.50
CA ILE A 29 24.44 -20.08 6.57
C ILE A 29 24.43 -21.60 6.65
N ASN A 30 24.73 -22.16 7.82
CA ASN A 30 24.87 -23.59 7.94
C ASN A 30 23.53 -24.31 8.16
N ASN A 31 22.67 -23.76 9.02
CA ASN A 31 21.43 -24.40 9.43
C ASN A 31 20.35 -24.29 8.35
N ILE A 32 20.11 -23.10 7.82
CA ILE A 32 19.14 -22.89 6.73
C ILE A 32 19.60 -23.66 5.48
N SER A 33 20.91 -23.65 5.16
CA SER A 33 21.46 -24.44 4.05
C SER A 33 21.26 -25.95 4.23
N ARG A 34 21.33 -26.44 5.48
CA ARG A 34 21.00 -27.83 5.79
C ARG A 34 19.51 -28.10 5.57
N LEU A 35 18.64 -27.24 6.07
CA LEU A 35 17.20 -27.38 5.92
C LEU A 35 16.78 -27.36 4.44
N LEU A 36 17.38 -26.50 3.62
CA LEU A 36 17.18 -26.47 2.16
C LEU A 36 17.57 -27.79 1.48
N LYS A 37 18.56 -28.53 2.01
CA LYS A 37 18.96 -29.83 1.47
C LYS A 37 18.07 -30.98 1.94
N GLU A 38 17.51 -30.87 3.14
CA GLU A 38 16.78 -31.96 3.81
C GLU A 38 15.26 -31.89 3.57
N TYR A 39 14.72 -30.72 3.23
CA TYR A 39 13.29 -30.48 3.17
C TYR A 39 12.85 -29.85 1.84
N PRO A 40 11.58 -30.05 1.43
CA PRO A 40 11.01 -29.38 0.27
C PRO A 40 11.09 -27.86 0.41
N HIS A 41 11.50 -27.21 -0.68
CA HIS A 41 11.60 -25.76 -0.71
C HIS A 41 11.25 -25.21 -2.09
N THR A 42 10.90 -23.93 -2.15
CA THR A 42 10.62 -23.19 -3.38
C THR A 42 10.89 -21.70 -3.14
N LEU A 43 10.80 -20.91 -4.19
CA LEU A 43 10.80 -19.44 -4.13
C LEU A 43 9.40 -18.92 -4.42
N ILE A 44 9.03 -17.83 -3.74
CA ILE A 44 7.75 -17.14 -3.94
C ILE A 44 7.96 -15.64 -4.15
N GLU A 45 7.04 -15.02 -4.88
CA GLU A 45 7.05 -13.58 -5.14
C GLU A 45 6.62 -12.79 -3.90
N ALA A 46 7.35 -11.67 -3.64
CA ALA A 46 7.17 -10.82 -2.47
C ALA A 46 7.17 -9.33 -2.81
N SER A 47 6.97 -8.96 -4.08
CA SER A 47 7.03 -7.58 -4.56
C SER A 47 6.00 -7.31 -5.67
N GLY A 48 5.86 -6.07 -6.07
CA GLY A 48 5.02 -5.66 -7.20
C GLY A 48 3.56 -6.12 -7.10
N GLU A 49 2.95 -6.43 -8.23
CA GLU A 49 1.54 -6.82 -8.31
C GLU A 49 1.20 -8.09 -7.51
N ASP A 50 2.18 -8.97 -7.27
CA ASP A 50 2.00 -10.20 -6.50
C ASP A 50 1.73 -9.97 -5.00
N VAL A 51 1.98 -8.77 -4.53
CA VAL A 51 1.64 -8.34 -3.16
C VAL A 51 0.72 -7.10 -3.13
N GLY A 52 0.15 -6.72 -4.29
CA GLY A 52 -0.80 -5.61 -4.40
C GLY A 52 -0.15 -4.23 -4.48
N LEU A 53 1.13 -4.16 -4.82
CA LEU A 53 1.89 -2.95 -5.10
C LEU A 53 1.99 -2.71 -6.62
N PRO A 54 2.35 -1.50 -7.07
CA PRO A 54 2.68 -1.27 -8.47
C PRO A 54 3.78 -2.20 -8.98
N ASP A 55 3.73 -2.51 -10.29
CA ASP A 55 4.77 -3.32 -10.94
C ASP A 55 6.17 -2.75 -10.70
N GLY A 56 7.13 -3.63 -10.38
CA GLY A 56 8.51 -3.26 -10.08
C GLY A 56 8.72 -2.56 -8.73
N GLN A 57 7.69 -2.34 -7.92
CA GLN A 57 7.85 -1.80 -6.58
C GLN A 57 8.25 -2.89 -5.59
N MET A 58 9.31 -2.62 -4.81
CA MET A 58 9.79 -3.51 -3.75
C MET A 58 8.71 -3.74 -2.69
N GLY A 59 8.64 -4.97 -2.14
CA GLY A 59 7.81 -5.29 -0.99
C GLY A 59 8.25 -4.56 0.28
N ASN A 60 7.43 -4.68 1.32
CA ASN A 60 7.73 -4.18 2.65
C ASN A 60 7.01 -5.04 3.70
N SER A 61 7.40 -4.91 4.97
CA SER A 61 6.89 -5.78 6.03
C SER A 61 5.39 -5.61 6.27
N GLU A 62 4.84 -4.38 6.14
CA GLU A 62 3.40 -4.14 6.33
C GLU A 62 2.58 -4.90 5.30
N VAL A 63 2.92 -4.69 4.03
CA VAL A 63 2.24 -5.34 2.89
C VAL A 63 2.48 -6.85 2.92
N GLY A 64 3.71 -7.30 3.18
CA GLY A 64 4.06 -8.71 3.23
C GLY A 64 3.25 -9.48 4.27
N HIS A 65 3.26 -9.01 5.52
CA HIS A 65 2.51 -9.65 6.61
C HIS A 65 1.00 -9.60 6.40
N MET A 66 0.49 -8.50 5.82
CA MET A 66 -0.93 -8.39 5.49
C MET A 66 -1.36 -9.43 4.43
N ASN A 67 -0.59 -9.59 3.36
CA ASN A 67 -0.85 -10.61 2.33
C ASN A 67 -0.78 -12.03 2.88
N ILE A 68 0.22 -12.32 3.73
CA ILE A 68 0.37 -13.61 4.39
C ILE A 68 -0.86 -13.91 5.25
N GLY A 69 -1.23 -12.97 6.14
CA GLY A 69 -2.34 -13.14 7.06
C GLY A 69 -3.71 -13.20 6.40
N ALA A 70 -3.90 -12.45 5.31
CA ALA A 70 -5.14 -12.43 4.55
C ALA A 70 -5.33 -13.66 3.64
N GLY A 71 -4.26 -14.38 3.28
CA GLY A 71 -4.31 -15.50 2.34
C GLY A 71 -4.78 -15.09 0.93
N ARG A 72 -4.63 -13.81 0.58
CA ARG A 72 -5.00 -13.20 -0.70
C ARG A 72 -4.15 -11.97 -0.97
N ILE A 73 -4.07 -11.55 -2.23
CA ILE A 73 -3.43 -10.28 -2.56
C ILE A 73 -4.30 -9.14 -2.00
N VAL A 74 -3.68 -8.30 -1.16
CA VAL A 74 -4.30 -7.08 -0.62
C VAL A 74 -3.75 -5.89 -1.40
N TYR A 75 -4.54 -5.41 -2.34
CA TYR A 75 -4.12 -4.31 -3.21
C TYR A 75 -4.07 -2.99 -2.45
N GLN A 76 -2.95 -2.28 -2.56
CA GLN A 76 -2.89 -0.87 -2.16
C GLN A 76 -3.78 -0.02 -3.07
N GLU A 77 -4.30 1.10 -2.58
CA GLU A 77 -5.31 1.90 -3.30
C GLU A 77 -4.86 2.28 -4.73
N LEU A 78 -3.61 2.68 -4.92
CA LEU A 78 -3.06 2.97 -6.25
C LEU A 78 -3.21 1.78 -7.20
N THR A 79 -2.77 0.61 -6.77
CA THR A 79 -2.78 -0.61 -7.59
C THR A 79 -4.20 -1.12 -7.77
N ARG A 80 -5.04 -1.06 -6.73
CA ARG A 80 -6.46 -1.45 -6.75
C ARG A 80 -7.23 -0.66 -7.82
N ILE A 81 -7.10 0.66 -7.82
CA ILE A 81 -7.79 1.52 -8.79
C ILE A 81 -7.23 1.30 -10.19
N THR A 82 -5.90 1.22 -10.34
CA THR A 82 -5.26 0.96 -11.64
C THR A 82 -5.69 -0.40 -12.21
N LYS A 83 -5.76 -1.43 -11.36
CA LYS A 83 -6.26 -2.76 -11.75
C LYS A 83 -7.72 -2.71 -12.17
N SER A 84 -8.58 -2.00 -11.44
CA SER A 84 -10.00 -1.84 -11.78
C SER A 84 -10.19 -1.18 -13.16
N ILE A 85 -9.34 -0.21 -13.53
CA ILE A 85 -9.34 0.36 -14.89
C ILE A 85 -8.96 -0.70 -15.94
N LYS A 86 -7.92 -1.49 -15.66
CA LYS A 86 -7.43 -2.54 -16.57
C LYS A 86 -8.47 -3.66 -16.77
N ASP A 87 -9.12 -4.07 -15.68
CA ASP A 87 -10.12 -5.14 -15.70
C ASP A 87 -11.49 -4.65 -16.24
N GLY A 88 -11.74 -3.34 -16.23
CA GLY A 88 -12.93 -2.72 -16.79
C GLY A 88 -14.06 -2.43 -15.79
N ASP A 89 -14.03 -2.97 -14.59
CA ASP A 89 -15.05 -2.75 -13.54
C ASP A 89 -15.05 -1.31 -13.00
N PHE A 90 -13.96 -0.56 -13.19
CA PHE A 90 -13.92 0.88 -12.94
C PHE A 90 -15.05 1.63 -13.68
N PHE A 91 -15.37 1.23 -14.89
CA PHE A 91 -16.39 1.87 -15.74
C PHE A 91 -17.82 1.47 -15.35
N GLU A 92 -17.97 0.47 -14.50
CA GLU A 92 -19.25 0.01 -13.94
C GLU A 92 -19.40 0.43 -12.46
N ASN A 93 -18.47 1.23 -11.93
CA ASN A 93 -18.50 1.68 -10.54
C ASN A 93 -19.73 2.54 -10.27
N SER A 94 -20.56 2.13 -9.31
CA SER A 94 -21.85 2.76 -9.01
C SER A 94 -21.76 4.22 -8.61
N ALA A 95 -20.68 4.64 -7.91
CA ALA A 95 -20.50 6.04 -7.52
C ALA A 95 -20.22 6.93 -8.74
N PHE A 96 -19.39 6.46 -9.66
CA PHE A 96 -19.12 7.18 -10.91
C PHE A 96 -20.36 7.24 -11.81
N LEU A 97 -21.10 6.13 -11.91
CA LEU A 97 -22.34 6.09 -12.68
C LEU A 97 -23.41 7.01 -12.05
N GLY A 98 -23.45 7.14 -10.72
CA GLY A 98 -24.29 8.10 -10.02
C GLY A 98 -23.98 9.54 -10.43
N ALA A 99 -22.70 9.93 -10.51
CA ALA A 99 -22.30 11.24 -10.99
C ALA A 99 -22.71 11.50 -12.45
N VAL A 100 -22.55 10.50 -13.32
CA VAL A 100 -22.98 10.58 -14.72
C VAL A 100 -24.50 10.77 -14.83
N GLU A 101 -25.27 9.99 -14.07
CA GLU A 101 -26.74 10.07 -14.08
C GLU A 101 -27.22 11.42 -13.55
N ASN A 102 -26.59 11.96 -12.50
CA ASN A 102 -26.88 13.30 -11.99
C ASN A 102 -26.67 14.37 -13.09
N CYS A 103 -25.53 14.32 -13.81
CA CYS A 103 -25.26 15.24 -14.91
C CYS A 103 -26.34 15.17 -16.00
N ARG A 104 -26.76 13.96 -16.36
CA ARG A 104 -27.84 13.78 -17.36
C ARG A 104 -29.18 14.31 -16.89
N LYS A 105 -29.54 13.98 -15.63
CA LYS A 105 -30.83 14.40 -15.05
C LYS A 105 -30.99 15.91 -14.96
N HIS A 106 -29.92 16.61 -14.62
CA HIS A 106 -29.94 18.07 -14.40
C HIS A 106 -29.40 18.86 -15.59
N ASP A 107 -28.98 18.20 -16.68
CA ASP A 107 -28.24 18.82 -17.80
C ASP A 107 -27.03 19.64 -17.30
N SER A 108 -26.38 19.15 -16.23
CA SER A 108 -25.32 19.82 -15.51
C SER A 108 -23.91 19.31 -15.92
N ALA A 109 -22.86 19.87 -15.33
CA ALA A 109 -21.48 19.55 -15.66
C ALA A 109 -20.89 18.47 -14.75
N LEU A 110 -19.92 17.75 -15.29
CA LEU A 110 -19.00 16.92 -14.51
C LEU A 110 -17.69 17.67 -14.30
N HIS A 111 -17.34 17.93 -13.05
CA HIS A 111 -16.07 18.49 -12.64
C HIS A 111 -15.15 17.38 -12.09
N ILE A 112 -13.96 17.26 -12.63
CA ILE A 112 -12.96 16.29 -12.18
C ILE A 112 -11.76 17.08 -11.64
N TYR A 113 -11.33 16.80 -10.42
CA TYR A 113 -10.16 17.43 -9.87
C TYR A 113 -9.30 16.50 -9.01
N GLY A 114 -8.06 16.87 -8.86
CA GLY A 114 -7.07 16.14 -8.06
C GLY A 114 -5.64 16.50 -8.44
N LEU A 115 -4.70 15.85 -7.78
CA LEU A 115 -3.28 16.09 -7.97
C LEU A 115 -2.80 15.51 -9.28
N VAL A 116 -2.16 16.36 -10.10
CA VAL A 116 -1.69 16.04 -11.46
C VAL A 116 -0.35 15.31 -11.42
N GLY A 117 -0.19 14.30 -12.28
CA GLY A 117 1.07 13.62 -12.52
C GLY A 117 1.12 12.16 -12.09
N PRO A 118 2.28 11.50 -12.26
CA PRO A 118 2.48 10.07 -12.01
C PRO A 118 2.98 9.76 -10.58
N GLY A 119 3.07 10.73 -9.67
CA GLY A 119 3.74 10.59 -8.37
C GLY A 119 3.24 9.43 -7.49
N GLY A 120 1.96 9.07 -7.59
CA GLY A 120 1.41 7.86 -6.97
C GLY A 120 1.25 7.91 -5.45
N VAL A 121 1.47 9.06 -4.80
CA VAL A 121 1.33 9.22 -3.33
C VAL A 121 -0.10 9.60 -2.94
N HIS A 122 -0.70 10.55 -3.63
CA HIS A 122 -2.07 11.03 -3.38
C HIS A 122 -3.04 10.66 -4.50
N SER A 123 -2.53 10.57 -5.72
CA SER A 123 -3.28 10.36 -6.95
C SER A 123 -2.39 9.73 -8.01
N HIS A 124 -2.96 9.36 -9.14
CA HIS A 124 -2.20 8.98 -10.33
C HIS A 124 -2.95 9.39 -11.59
N GLN A 125 -2.22 9.97 -12.57
CA GLN A 125 -2.81 10.47 -13.82
C GLN A 125 -3.60 9.42 -14.61
N LYS A 126 -3.25 8.13 -14.54
CA LYS A 126 -4.03 7.05 -15.17
C LYS A 126 -5.47 6.98 -14.68
N HIS A 127 -5.70 7.32 -13.41
CA HIS A 127 -7.06 7.34 -12.83
C HIS A 127 -7.88 8.48 -13.41
N PHE A 128 -7.28 9.66 -13.59
CA PHE A 128 -7.90 10.79 -14.27
C PHE A 128 -8.25 10.43 -15.73
N PHE A 129 -7.33 9.81 -16.47
CA PHE A 129 -7.61 9.37 -17.85
C PHE A 129 -8.75 8.35 -17.91
N GLY A 130 -8.82 7.45 -16.93
CA GLY A 130 -9.95 6.52 -16.77
C GLY A 130 -11.30 7.26 -16.60
N LEU A 131 -11.33 8.35 -15.82
CA LEU A 131 -12.54 9.16 -15.63
C LEU A 131 -12.94 9.92 -16.91
N LEU A 132 -12.00 10.41 -17.69
CA LEU A 132 -12.30 10.99 -19.00
C LEU A 132 -12.90 9.95 -19.95
N GLU A 133 -12.32 8.77 -19.99
CA GLU A 133 -12.84 7.65 -20.80
C GLU A 133 -14.26 7.25 -20.35
N LEU A 134 -14.52 7.19 -19.06
CA LEU A 134 -15.86 6.96 -18.51
C LEU A 134 -16.83 8.04 -18.98
N ALA A 135 -16.47 9.31 -18.86
CA ALA A 135 -17.31 10.43 -19.32
C ALA A 135 -17.61 10.32 -20.83
N LYS A 136 -16.60 9.94 -21.64
CA LYS A 136 -16.75 9.72 -23.08
C LYS A 136 -17.70 8.57 -23.40
N ARG A 137 -17.53 7.42 -22.74
CA ARG A 137 -18.41 6.23 -22.93
C ARG A 137 -19.87 6.55 -22.63
N HIS A 138 -20.10 7.45 -21.68
CA HIS A 138 -21.44 7.87 -21.29
C HIS A 138 -21.96 9.11 -22.04
N GLY A 139 -21.19 9.64 -23.01
CA GLY A 139 -21.63 10.75 -23.89
C GLY A 139 -21.76 12.10 -23.18
N LEU A 140 -21.05 12.32 -22.07
CA LEU A 140 -21.00 13.61 -21.42
C LEU A 140 -20.19 14.61 -22.27
N SER A 141 -20.70 15.83 -22.43
CA SER A 141 -20.04 16.91 -23.19
C SER A 141 -19.55 18.05 -22.28
N LYS A 142 -20.23 18.27 -21.15
CA LYS A 142 -19.87 19.30 -20.15
C LYS A 142 -18.94 18.68 -19.10
N VAL A 143 -17.66 18.49 -19.45
CA VAL A 143 -16.65 17.89 -18.57
C VAL A 143 -15.50 18.86 -18.36
N TYR A 144 -15.23 19.23 -17.12
CA TYR A 144 -14.25 20.24 -16.77
C TYR A 144 -13.24 19.73 -15.74
N VAL A 145 -11.99 20.15 -15.88
CA VAL A 145 -10.85 19.64 -15.09
C VAL A 145 -10.24 20.78 -14.29
N HIS A 146 -10.05 20.55 -13.00
CA HIS A 146 -9.33 21.46 -12.13
C HIS A 146 -8.03 20.77 -11.69
N CYS A 147 -6.91 21.27 -12.18
CA CYS A 147 -5.59 20.67 -12.00
C CYS A 147 -4.93 21.18 -10.73
N PHE A 148 -4.61 20.26 -9.78
CA PHE A 148 -3.81 20.57 -8.61
C PHE A 148 -2.37 20.17 -8.88
N MET A 149 -1.43 21.13 -8.79
CA MET A 149 -0.03 20.91 -9.13
C MET A 149 0.75 20.42 -7.93
N ASP A 150 1.67 19.49 -8.15
CA ASP A 150 2.35 18.75 -7.09
C ASP A 150 3.64 19.44 -6.60
N GLY A 151 4.76 19.20 -7.23
CA GLY A 151 6.07 19.76 -6.86
C GLY A 151 6.69 19.23 -5.56
N ARG A 152 6.08 18.20 -4.92
CA ARG A 152 6.59 17.54 -3.70
C ARG A 152 6.89 16.07 -3.92
N ASP A 153 5.95 15.36 -4.54
CA ASP A 153 6.05 13.92 -4.81
C ASP A 153 6.64 13.67 -6.21
N VAL A 154 6.81 14.74 -6.99
CA VAL A 154 7.48 14.84 -8.28
C VAL A 154 8.37 16.10 -8.31
N PRO A 155 9.30 16.24 -9.28
CA PRO A 155 10.17 17.42 -9.36
C PRO A 155 9.39 18.74 -9.41
N PRO A 156 9.91 19.82 -8.78
CA PRO A 156 9.16 21.06 -8.53
C PRO A 156 8.69 21.84 -9.78
N GLU A 157 9.25 21.58 -10.94
CA GLU A 157 8.93 22.24 -12.22
C GLU A 157 8.52 21.22 -13.31
N SER A 158 8.00 20.07 -12.91
CA SER A 158 7.54 19.03 -13.85
C SER A 158 6.09 19.23 -14.31
N GLY A 159 5.33 20.06 -13.61
CA GLY A 159 3.90 20.23 -13.79
C GLY A 159 3.49 20.73 -15.17
N LYS A 160 4.28 21.61 -15.79
CA LYS A 160 4.01 22.07 -17.16
C LYS A 160 3.94 20.90 -18.15
N GLY A 161 4.90 19.97 -18.10
CA GLY A 161 4.90 18.79 -18.96
C GLY A 161 3.69 17.87 -18.71
N PHE A 162 3.24 17.77 -17.46
CA PHE A 162 2.04 16.99 -17.14
C PHE A 162 0.76 17.68 -17.66
N ILE A 163 0.67 19.01 -17.63
CA ILE A 163 -0.46 19.74 -18.23
C ILE A 163 -0.48 19.55 -19.74
N GLU A 164 0.67 19.58 -20.42
CA GLU A 164 0.78 19.25 -21.85
C GLU A 164 0.28 17.83 -22.16
N GLU A 165 0.64 16.85 -21.32
CA GLU A 165 0.16 15.47 -21.44
C GLU A 165 -1.36 15.38 -21.21
N TYR A 166 -1.90 16.12 -20.24
CA TYR A 166 -3.35 16.18 -19.97
C TYR A 166 -4.11 16.77 -21.16
N GLN A 167 -3.66 17.89 -21.73
CA GLN A 167 -4.27 18.47 -22.93
C GLN A 167 -4.26 17.49 -24.11
N LYS A 168 -3.12 16.81 -24.31
CA LYS A 168 -3.00 15.78 -25.35
C LYS A 168 -4.00 14.65 -25.13
N LYS A 169 -4.10 14.13 -23.91
CA LYS A 169 -5.04 13.05 -23.57
C LYS A 169 -6.50 13.48 -23.69
N ILE A 170 -6.84 14.68 -23.26
CA ILE A 170 -8.18 15.28 -23.44
C ILE A 170 -8.54 15.33 -24.94
N ALA A 171 -7.61 15.77 -25.79
CA ALA A 171 -7.81 15.81 -27.23
C ALA A 171 -7.95 14.41 -27.87
N GLU A 172 -7.13 13.43 -27.46
CA GLU A 172 -7.19 12.05 -27.91
C GLU A 172 -8.53 11.38 -27.55
N ILE A 173 -8.98 11.53 -26.31
CA ILE A 173 -10.26 10.97 -25.84
C ILE A 173 -11.44 11.75 -26.45
N GLY A 174 -11.27 13.05 -26.66
CA GLY A 174 -12.24 13.93 -27.28
C GLY A 174 -13.33 14.43 -26.31
N VAL A 175 -13.03 14.49 -25.00
CA VAL A 175 -13.91 15.08 -23.98
C VAL A 175 -13.08 15.70 -22.86
N GLY A 176 -13.58 16.81 -22.30
CA GLY A 176 -12.96 17.54 -21.21
C GLY A 176 -12.33 18.87 -21.64
N LYS A 177 -12.23 19.80 -20.70
CA LYS A 177 -11.50 21.08 -20.81
C LYS A 177 -10.89 21.42 -19.47
N ILE A 178 -9.64 21.88 -19.44
CA ILE A 178 -9.01 22.39 -18.21
C ILE A 178 -9.65 23.75 -17.90
N ALA A 179 -10.20 23.90 -16.70
CA ALA A 179 -10.87 25.10 -16.23
C ALA A 179 -10.01 25.92 -15.25
N THR A 180 -9.21 25.25 -14.41
CA THR A 180 -8.29 25.91 -13.47
C THR A 180 -7.01 25.14 -13.29
N VAL A 181 -5.94 25.86 -12.93
CA VAL A 181 -4.65 25.30 -12.51
C VAL A 181 -4.24 25.97 -11.21
N MET A 182 -3.81 25.21 -10.20
CA MET A 182 -3.41 25.74 -8.89
C MET A 182 -2.50 24.78 -8.15
N GLY A 183 -1.59 25.29 -7.33
CA GLY A 183 -0.70 24.47 -6.51
C GLY A 183 -1.43 23.75 -5.38
N ARG A 184 -0.90 22.58 -5.00
CA ARG A 184 -1.42 21.79 -3.86
C ARG A 184 -1.39 22.55 -2.53
N TYR A 185 -0.53 23.56 -2.42
CA TYR A 185 -0.49 24.47 -1.28
C TYR A 185 -1.85 25.12 -0.96
N TYR A 186 -2.65 25.40 -1.99
CA TYR A 186 -3.99 25.97 -1.87
C TYR A 186 -5.09 24.90 -1.82
N ALA A 187 -5.06 23.95 -2.74
CA ALA A 187 -6.16 23.00 -2.94
C ALA A 187 -6.08 21.76 -2.02
N MET A 188 -4.95 21.52 -1.38
CA MET A 188 -4.68 20.31 -0.61
C MET A 188 -4.06 20.62 0.76
N ASP A 189 -4.53 21.67 1.42
CA ASP A 189 -4.18 21.93 2.82
C ASP A 189 -4.71 20.81 3.74
N ARG A 190 -4.04 20.60 4.87
CA ARG A 190 -4.47 19.65 5.92
C ARG A 190 -4.26 20.18 7.34
N ASP A 191 -3.88 21.47 7.44
CA ASP A 191 -3.50 22.11 8.69
C ASP A 191 -4.53 23.19 9.11
N ASN A 192 -5.77 23.12 8.54
CA ASN A 192 -6.89 24.05 8.74
C ASN A 192 -6.54 25.51 8.37
N ARG A 193 -5.68 25.68 7.37
CA ARG A 193 -5.34 26.97 6.79
C ARG A 193 -6.37 27.33 5.73
N PHE A 194 -7.60 27.55 6.18
CA PHE A 194 -8.74 27.77 5.28
C PHE A 194 -8.61 28.99 4.38
N GLU A 195 -7.79 29.96 4.73
CA GLU A 195 -7.43 31.09 3.86
C GLU A 195 -6.72 30.65 2.55
N ARG A 196 -6.12 29.45 2.54
CA ARG A 196 -5.56 28.84 1.32
C ARG A 196 -6.64 28.12 0.52
N VAL A 197 -7.44 27.31 1.22
CA VAL A 197 -8.54 26.54 0.62
C VAL A 197 -9.57 27.46 -0.02
N GLU A 198 -9.85 28.62 0.59
CA GLU A 198 -10.75 29.64 0.06
C GLU A 198 -10.33 30.12 -1.33
N LYS A 199 -9.03 30.33 -1.56
CA LYS A 199 -8.52 30.76 -2.88
C LYS A 199 -8.75 29.68 -3.95
N ALA A 200 -8.53 28.41 -3.60
CA ALA A 200 -8.81 27.28 -4.50
C ALA A 200 -10.34 27.19 -4.79
N TYR A 201 -11.16 27.28 -3.76
CA TYR A 201 -12.62 27.29 -3.88
C TYR A 201 -13.11 28.46 -4.74
N ALA A 202 -12.57 29.68 -4.51
CA ALA A 202 -12.95 30.87 -5.26
C ALA A 202 -12.62 30.73 -6.75
N ALA A 203 -11.49 30.14 -7.11
CA ALA A 203 -11.14 29.87 -8.51
C ALA A 203 -12.12 28.89 -9.15
N MET A 204 -12.50 27.83 -8.45
CA MET A 204 -13.39 26.79 -8.97
C MET A 204 -14.86 27.23 -9.00
N VAL A 205 -15.34 28.03 -8.03
CA VAL A 205 -16.75 28.36 -7.85
C VAL A 205 -17.10 29.75 -8.37
N TYR A 206 -16.21 30.74 -8.17
CA TYR A 206 -16.46 32.12 -8.57
C TYR A 206 -15.72 32.51 -9.85
N GLY A 207 -14.76 31.70 -10.30
CA GLY A 207 -13.88 32.03 -11.41
C GLY A 207 -12.92 33.17 -11.06
N GLU A 208 -12.45 33.23 -9.81
CA GLU A 208 -11.59 34.30 -9.30
C GLU A 208 -10.17 33.79 -9.04
N GLY A 209 -9.18 34.52 -9.50
CA GLY A 209 -7.77 34.20 -9.35
C GLY A 209 -6.96 34.94 -10.41
N ASN A 210 -5.81 34.42 -10.73
CA ASN A 210 -5.13 34.83 -11.96
C ASN A 210 -5.90 34.32 -13.18
N TYR A 211 -5.69 34.95 -14.34
CA TYR A 211 -6.37 34.56 -15.57
C TYR A 211 -5.37 34.25 -16.68
N ASP A 212 -5.65 33.19 -17.41
CA ASP A 212 -4.94 32.85 -18.64
C ASP A 212 -5.92 32.21 -19.65
N THR A 213 -5.52 32.13 -20.89
CA THR A 213 -6.30 31.44 -21.94
C THR A 213 -5.75 30.04 -22.24
N ASP A 214 -4.53 29.72 -21.76
CA ASP A 214 -3.86 28.45 -21.97
C ASP A 214 -3.24 27.96 -20.65
N PRO A 215 -3.59 26.75 -20.19
CA PRO A 215 -3.05 26.21 -18.94
C PRO A 215 -1.53 25.92 -18.98
N VAL A 216 -0.95 25.64 -20.15
CA VAL A 216 0.52 25.46 -20.32
C VAL A 216 1.23 26.80 -20.19
N HIS A 217 0.66 27.85 -20.79
CA HIS A 217 1.16 29.23 -20.64
C HIS A 217 1.07 29.70 -19.19
N ALA A 218 -0.04 29.40 -18.50
CA ALA A 218 -0.20 29.72 -17.08
C ALA A 218 0.90 29.09 -16.21
N MET A 219 1.28 27.84 -16.48
CA MET A 219 2.38 27.17 -15.79
C MET A 219 3.72 27.84 -16.08
N GLN A 220 4.01 28.17 -17.37
CA GLN A 220 5.24 28.85 -17.73
C GLN A 220 5.32 30.24 -17.07
N ALA A 221 4.26 31.01 -17.08
CA ALA A 221 4.20 32.33 -16.44
C ALA A 221 4.45 32.25 -14.92
N SER A 222 3.98 31.17 -14.26
CA SER A 222 4.28 30.90 -12.86
C SER A 222 5.80 30.66 -12.64
N TYR A 223 6.42 29.84 -13.47
CA TYR A 223 7.87 29.57 -13.38
C TYR A 223 8.70 30.82 -13.67
N ASP A 224 8.31 31.62 -14.67
CA ASP A 224 8.97 32.90 -15.01
C ASP A 224 8.90 33.90 -13.84
N ALA A 225 7.86 33.79 -13.01
CA ALA A 225 7.71 34.53 -11.76
C ALA A 225 8.44 33.91 -10.55
N GLY A 226 9.18 32.79 -10.73
CA GLY A 226 9.88 32.08 -9.69
C GLY A 226 8.99 31.24 -8.77
N VAL A 227 7.76 30.91 -9.20
CA VAL A 227 6.78 30.14 -8.42
C VAL A 227 6.67 28.74 -9.03
N THR A 228 7.12 27.73 -8.27
CA THR A 228 7.11 26.32 -8.68
C THR A 228 5.73 25.68 -8.46
N ASP A 229 5.58 24.45 -8.94
CA ASP A 229 4.32 23.69 -8.98
C ASP A 229 3.49 23.75 -7.69
N GLU A 230 4.11 23.47 -6.55
CA GLU A 230 3.41 23.43 -5.25
C GLU A 230 2.67 24.73 -4.94
N PHE A 231 3.23 25.85 -5.35
CA PHE A 231 2.81 27.21 -4.97
C PHE A 231 2.11 27.99 -6.09
N VAL A 232 1.82 27.36 -7.23
CA VAL A 232 1.08 28.00 -8.34
C VAL A 232 -0.17 28.65 -7.81
N VAL A 233 -0.25 29.97 -7.95
CA VAL A 233 -1.43 30.74 -7.53
C VAL A 233 -2.65 30.29 -8.34
N PRO A 234 -3.83 30.10 -7.72
CA PRO A 234 -5.02 29.67 -8.44
C PRO A 234 -5.27 30.54 -9.69
N THR A 235 -5.23 29.88 -10.85
CA THR A 235 -5.35 30.49 -12.17
C THR A 235 -6.55 29.90 -12.89
N VAL A 236 -7.47 30.77 -13.30
CA VAL A 236 -8.68 30.44 -14.03
C VAL A 236 -8.40 30.50 -15.53
N ILE A 237 -8.72 29.44 -16.23
CA ILE A 237 -8.60 29.40 -17.69
C ILE A 237 -9.84 30.01 -18.29
N THR A 238 -9.64 30.93 -19.22
CA THR A 238 -10.70 31.72 -19.82
C THR A 238 -10.80 31.47 -21.33
N ASP A 239 -12.02 31.50 -21.81
CA ASP A 239 -12.37 31.52 -23.23
C ASP A 239 -13.21 32.79 -23.54
N ASN A 240 -12.72 33.62 -24.46
CA ASN A 240 -13.37 34.92 -24.80
C ASN A 240 -13.62 35.81 -23.56
N GLY A 241 -12.66 35.83 -22.61
CA GLY A 241 -12.70 36.63 -21.39
C GLY A 241 -13.67 36.15 -20.32
N ARG A 242 -14.18 34.92 -20.43
CA ARG A 242 -15.02 34.28 -19.42
C ARG A 242 -14.36 32.99 -18.93
N PRO A 243 -14.55 32.61 -17.67
CA PRO A 243 -14.10 31.31 -17.20
C PRO A 243 -14.61 30.18 -18.10
N VAL A 244 -13.74 29.21 -18.44
CA VAL A 244 -14.13 28.01 -19.21
C VAL A 244 -15.27 27.28 -18.50
N ALA A 245 -15.22 27.19 -17.18
CA ALA A 245 -16.31 26.71 -16.35
C ALA A 245 -16.14 27.15 -14.90
N THR A 246 -17.26 27.18 -14.16
CA THR A 246 -17.28 27.27 -12.69
C THR A 246 -18.26 26.25 -12.16
N ILE A 247 -18.02 25.73 -10.94
CA ILE A 247 -18.89 24.76 -10.28
C ILE A 247 -20.19 25.46 -9.84
N GLN A 248 -21.33 24.86 -10.18
CA GLN A 248 -22.67 25.37 -9.89
C GLN A 248 -23.49 24.33 -9.11
N ALA A 249 -24.67 24.75 -8.66
CA ALA A 249 -25.64 23.82 -8.09
C ALA A 249 -26.00 22.70 -9.09
N ASP A 250 -26.21 21.50 -8.53
CA ASP A 250 -26.54 20.28 -9.26
C ASP A 250 -25.43 19.72 -10.17
N ASP A 251 -24.24 20.35 -10.22
CA ASP A 251 -23.10 19.75 -10.88
C ASP A 251 -22.60 18.49 -10.12
N SER A 252 -21.93 17.61 -10.85
CA SER A 252 -21.23 16.48 -10.25
C SER A 252 -19.74 16.76 -10.12
N ILE A 253 -19.16 16.34 -9.01
CA ILE A 253 -17.73 16.47 -8.71
C ILE A 253 -17.15 15.09 -8.47
N ILE A 254 -16.03 14.76 -9.11
CA ILE A 254 -15.22 13.58 -8.79
C ILE A 254 -13.82 14.03 -8.37
N PHE A 255 -13.49 13.81 -7.11
CA PHE A 255 -12.14 14.03 -6.59
C PHE A 255 -11.34 12.75 -6.69
N TYR A 256 -10.36 12.69 -7.61
CA TYR A 256 -9.65 11.43 -7.92
C TYR A 256 -8.42 11.13 -7.05
N ASN A 257 -8.13 11.94 -6.03
CA ASN A 257 -7.14 11.58 -5.02
C ASN A 257 -7.62 10.37 -4.21
N PHE A 258 -6.76 9.36 -4.02
CA PHE A 258 -7.09 8.20 -3.22
C PHE A 258 -6.56 8.29 -1.77
N ARG A 259 -5.60 9.16 -1.49
CA ARG A 259 -5.11 9.41 -0.13
C ARG A 259 -5.94 10.51 0.54
N PRO A 260 -6.52 10.23 1.73
CA PRO A 260 -7.57 11.07 2.31
C PRO A 260 -7.07 12.33 3.03
N ASP A 261 -5.85 12.33 3.61
CA ASP A 261 -5.39 13.32 4.57
C ASP A 261 -5.48 14.78 4.06
N ARG A 262 -5.17 15.01 2.79
CA ARG A 262 -5.21 16.32 2.13
C ARG A 262 -6.44 16.56 1.25
N ALA A 263 -7.41 15.64 1.28
CA ALA A 263 -8.64 15.77 0.53
C ALA A 263 -9.81 16.30 1.37
N ARG A 264 -9.71 16.22 2.70
CA ARG A 264 -10.82 16.48 3.61
C ARG A 264 -11.30 17.93 3.59
N GLU A 265 -10.39 18.90 3.63
CA GLU A 265 -10.75 20.30 3.85
C GLU A 265 -11.52 20.89 2.67
N ILE A 266 -11.01 20.73 1.45
CA ILE A 266 -11.71 21.21 0.25
C ILE A 266 -13.04 20.46 0.05
N THR A 267 -13.09 19.16 0.38
CA THR A 267 -14.34 18.39 0.34
C THR A 267 -15.38 18.98 1.28
N ARG A 268 -15.02 19.26 2.54
CA ARG A 268 -15.91 19.89 3.52
C ARG A 268 -16.48 21.21 3.02
N ALA A 269 -15.68 22.03 2.35
CA ALA A 269 -16.12 23.30 1.79
C ALA A 269 -17.25 23.15 0.77
N PHE A 270 -17.33 22.00 0.08
CA PHE A 270 -18.42 21.73 -0.88
C PHE A 270 -19.64 21.05 -0.26
N ILE A 271 -19.44 20.11 0.71
CA ILE A 271 -20.50 19.20 1.13
C ILE A 271 -21.16 19.55 2.46
N MET A 272 -20.53 20.36 3.31
CA MET A 272 -21.06 20.68 4.64
C MET A 272 -21.88 21.98 4.59
N GLU A 273 -23.15 21.90 5.00
CA GLU A 273 -24.01 23.10 5.08
C GLU A 273 -23.51 24.09 6.14
N ASP A 274 -23.04 23.54 7.27
CA ASP A 274 -22.52 24.24 8.46
C ASP A 274 -21.00 24.52 8.40
N PHE A 275 -20.42 24.50 7.18
CA PHE A 275 -19.00 24.80 7.01
C PHE A 275 -18.67 26.23 7.43
N ASP A 276 -17.69 26.38 8.30
CA ASP A 276 -17.28 27.62 8.95
C ASP A 276 -15.83 28.06 8.66
N GLY A 277 -15.11 27.34 7.79
CA GLY A 277 -13.71 27.62 7.48
C GLY A 277 -13.49 28.95 6.75
N PHE A 278 -14.45 29.38 5.92
CA PHE A 278 -14.51 30.68 5.23
C PHE A 278 -15.93 31.00 4.79
N GLU A 279 -16.21 32.27 4.46
CA GLU A 279 -17.52 32.70 3.98
C GLU A 279 -17.76 32.28 2.52
N ARG A 280 -18.77 31.44 2.31
CA ARG A 280 -19.23 31.08 0.95
C ARG A 280 -20.21 32.13 0.45
N ARG A 281 -19.75 33.06 -0.37
CA ARG A 281 -20.52 34.22 -0.87
C ARG A 281 -21.80 33.84 -1.63
N LYS A 282 -21.89 32.68 -2.24
CA LYS A 282 -23.10 32.11 -2.86
C LYS A 282 -23.91 31.24 -1.87
N GLY A 283 -23.51 31.18 -0.59
CA GLY A 283 -24.08 30.24 0.36
C GLY A 283 -23.71 28.79 0.03
N PHE A 284 -24.34 27.84 0.73
CA PHE A 284 -24.29 26.44 0.37
C PHE A 284 -25.17 26.17 -0.85
N PHE A 285 -24.70 25.33 -1.76
CA PHE A 285 -25.49 24.80 -2.85
C PHE A 285 -25.17 23.29 -3.02
N PRO A 286 -26.19 22.48 -3.38
CA PRO A 286 -25.99 21.05 -3.52
C PRO A 286 -25.15 20.71 -4.75
N VAL A 287 -24.27 19.73 -4.59
CA VAL A 287 -23.51 19.08 -5.67
C VAL A 287 -23.55 17.56 -5.47
N HIS A 288 -23.48 16.80 -6.53
CA HIS A 288 -23.27 15.36 -6.41
C HIS A 288 -21.77 15.07 -6.28
N TYR A 289 -21.33 14.71 -5.08
CA TYR A 289 -19.90 14.63 -4.78
C TYR A 289 -19.43 13.20 -4.64
N VAL A 290 -18.40 12.83 -5.41
CA VAL A 290 -17.77 11.51 -5.38
C VAL A 290 -16.32 11.61 -4.87
N CYS A 291 -16.04 10.93 -3.79
CA CYS A 291 -14.69 10.70 -3.29
C CYS A 291 -14.11 9.41 -3.91
N MET A 292 -12.87 9.45 -4.38
CA MET A 292 -12.21 8.22 -4.87
C MET A 292 -12.17 7.13 -3.80
N THR A 293 -11.81 7.51 -2.56
CA THR A 293 -11.78 6.63 -1.38
C THR A 293 -12.55 7.28 -0.23
N GLN A 294 -12.68 6.60 0.91
CA GLN A 294 -13.30 7.19 2.09
C GLN A 294 -12.36 8.22 2.73
N TYR A 295 -12.64 9.52 2.51
CA TYR A 295 -11.82 10.60 3.08
C TYR A 295 -12.08 10.84 4.57
N ASP A 296 -13.34 10.74 4.99
CA ASP A 296 -13.75 10.90 6.38
C ASP A 296 -15.06 10.11 6.62
N LYS A 297 -15.13 9.39 7.73
CA LYS A 297 -16.34 8.64 8.11
C LYS A 297 -17.52 9.58 8.44
N THR A 298 -17.22 10.81 8.86
CA THR A 298 -18.23 11.82 9.22
C THR A 298 -18.95 12.43 8.01
N PHE A 299 -18.45 12.20 6.79
CA PHE A 299 -19.14 12.69 5.58
C PHE A 299 -20.46 11.96 5.33
N GLY A 300 -20.58 10.72 5.83
CA GLY A 300 -21.83 9.95 5.79
C GLY A 300 -22.36 9.77 4.38
N ASP A 301 -23.62 10.15 4.19
CA ASP A 301 -24.37 10.11 2.93
C ASP A 301 -24.27 11.36 2.07
N LYS A 302 -23.45 12.34 2.50
CA LYS A 302 -23.20 13.57 1.73
C LYS A 302 -22.29 13.36 0.52
N VAL A 303 -21.64 12.21 0.45
CA VAL A 303 -20.71 11.83 -0.62
C VAL A 303 -20.92 10.38 -1.04
N ASP A 304 -20.73 10.10 -2.32
CA ASP A 304 -20.50 8.75 -2.78
C ASP A 304 -19.01 8.39 -2.69
N ILE A 305 -18.69 7.12 -2.42
CA ILE A 305 -17.34 6.62 -2.30
C ILE A 305 -17.13 5.56 -3.37
N ALA A 306 -16.22 5.82 -4.32
CA ALA A 306 -15.97 4.90 -5.43
C ALA A 306 -15.26 3.61 -4.98
N PHE A 307 -14.23 3.74 -4.17
CA PHE A 307 -13.47 2.61 -3.62
C PHE A 307 -13.57 2.63 -2.09
N ARG A 308 -14.56 1.93 -1.57
CA ARG A 308 -14.74 1.78 -0.12
C ARG A 308 -13.61 0.96 0.48
N PRO A 309 -13.22 1.23 1.76
CA PRO A 309 -12.28 0.38 2.47
C PRO A 309 -12.77 -1.08 2.46
N GLU A 310 -11.88 -2.00 2.13
CA GLU A 310 -12.18 -3.42 2.17
C GLU A 310 -11.97 -3.97 3.58
N HIS A 311 -12.96 -4.69 4.09
CA HIS A 311 -12.80 -5.52 5.28
C HIS A 311 -12.20 -6.86 4.89
N LEU A 312 -11.04 -7.17 5.45
CA LEU A 312 -10.38 -8.46 5.23
C LEU A 312 -10.99 -9.52 6.16
N ASN A 313 -12.15 -10.04 5.78
CA ASN A 313 -12.81 -11.13 6.52
C ASN A 313 -12.08 -12.45 6.31
N ASN A 314 -12.17 -13.34 7.28
CA ASN A 314 -11.55 -14.66 7.27
C ASN A 314 -10.03 -14.59 7.02
N THR A 315 -9.35 -13.65 7.69
CA THR A 315 -7.89 -13.71 7.82
C THR A 315 -7.50 -15.01 8.53
N LEU A 316 -6.27 -15.46 8.40
CA LEU A 316 -5.79 -16.68 9.06
C LEU A 316 -6.10 -16.65 10.57
N GLY A 317 -5.88 -15.51 11.24
CA GLY A 317 -6.15 -15.34 12.65
C GLY A 317 -7.62 -15.50 13.01
N GLU A 318 -8.52 -14.86 12.26
CA GLU A 318 -9.97 -14.96 12.44
C GLU A 318 -10.48 -16.40 12.18
N TYR A 319 -10.04 -17.01 11.09
CA TYR A 319 -10.46 -18.34 10.71
C TYR A 319 -10.00 -19.41 11.72
N LEU A 320 -8.76 -19.31 12.19
CA LEU A 320 -8.25 -20.18 13.28
C LEU A 320 -9.07 -20.03 14.56
N ALA A 321 -9.40 -18.79 14.94
CA ALA A 321 -10.23 -18.51 16.10
C ALA A 321 -11.65 -19.08 15.95
N ALA A 322 -12.27 -18.91 14.79
CA ALA A 322 -13.59 -19.49 14.48
C ALA A 322 -13.58 -21.02 14.55
N CYS A 323 -12.45 -21.67 14.21
CA CYS A 323 -12.24 -23.11 14.33
C CYS A 323 -11.77 -23.54 15.74
N GLY A 324 -11.77 -22.65 16.74
CA GLY A 324 -11.36 -22.95 18.12
C GLY A 324 -9.88 -23.28 18.29
N LYS A 325 -9.02 -22.84 17.36
CA LYS A 325 -7.56 -23.03 17.44
C LYS A 325 -6.92 -21.94 18.29
N THR A 326 -5.88 -22.32 19.01
CA THR A 326 -5.06 -21.39 19.79
C THR A 326 -3.84 -20.98 18.99
N GLN A 327 -3.50 -19.70 19.06
CA GLN A 327 -2.41 -19.14 18.27
C GLN A 327 -1.50 -18.24 19.11
N LEU A 328 -0.22 -18.23 18.77
CA LEU A 328 0.81 -17.36 19.35
C LEU A 328 1.35 -16.42 18.29
N ARG A 329 1.43 -15.13 18.61
CA ARG A 329 2.15 -14.11 17.86
C ARG A 329 3.36 -13.70 18.67
N ILE A 330 4.54 -13.75 18.08
CA ILE A 330 5.80 -13.43 18.80
C ILE A 330 6.76 -12.71 17.87
N ALA A 331 7.24 -11.57 18.33
CA ALA A 331 8.29 -10.78 17.68
C ALA A 331 8.90 -9.79 18.68
N GLU A 332 10.01 -9.19 18.32
CA GLU A 332 10.53 -8.02 19.02
C GLU A 332 9.82 -6.72 18.59
N THR A 333 10.04 -5.62 19.32
CA THR A 333 9.29 -4.36 19.19
C THR A 333 9.14 -3.88 17.74
N GLU A 334 10.22 -3.91 16.94
CA GLU A 334 10.25 -3.42 15.57
C GLU A 334 9.28 -4.17 14.64
N LYS A 335 9.01 -5.43 14.93
CA LYS A 335 8.17 -6.28 14.07
C LYS A 335 6.92 -6.83 14.78
N TYR A 336 6.63 -6.33 15.99
CA TYR A 336 5.44 -6.78 16.72
C TYR A 336 4.12 -6.42 16.02
N ALA A 337 4.00 -5.19 15.53
CA ALA A 337 2.82 -4.77 14.78
C ALA A 337 2.62 -5.60 13.50
N HIS A 338 3.71 -6.08 12.89
CA HIS A 338 3.65 -6.87 11.66
C HIS A 338 3.02 -8.24 11.91
N VAL A 339 3.40 -8.95 12.97
CA VAL A 339 2.79 -10.26 13.31
C VAL A 339 1.42 -10.14 14.02
N THR A 340 0.97 -8.93 14.37
CA THR A 340 -0.31 -8.67 15.04
C THR A 340 -1.25 -7.86 14.15
N PHE A 341 -1.17 -6.54 14.18
CA PHE A 341 -2.05 -5.60 13.48
C PHE A 341 -2.11 -5.86 11.97
N PHE A 342 -0.95 -5.86 11.29
CA PHE A 342 -0.92 -6.07 9.83
C PHE A 342 -1.32 -7.49 9.44
N PHE A 343 -0.84 -8.50 10.16
CA PHE A 343 -1.20 -9.88 9.92
C PHE A 343 -2.70 -10.16 10.13
N ASN A 344 -3.35 -9.40 11.00
CA ASN A 344 -4.78 -9.46 11.25
C ASN A 344 -5.59 -8.49 10.34
N GLY A 345 -5.01 -8.06 9.22
CA GLY A 345 -5.71 -7.24 8.23
C GLY A 345 -6.05 -5.82 8.70
N GLY A 346 -5.22 -5.23 9.58
CA GLY A 346 -5.42 -3.88 10.12
C GLY A 346 -6.34 -3.85 11.35
N VAL A 347 -6.55 -4.99 12.01
CA VAL A 347 -7.34 -5.09 13.24
C VAL A 347 -6.42 -5.19 14.45
N GLU A 348 -6.50 -4.20 15.37
CA GLU A 348 -5.65 -4.15 16.56
C GLU A 348 -6.04 -5.19 17.62
N ALA A 349 -7.33 -5.45 17.78
CA ALA A 349 -7.83 -6.39 18.77
C ALA A 349 -7.34 -7.83 18.49
N PRO A 350 -6.83 -8.56 19.50
CA PRO A 350 -6.47 -9.97 19.32
C PRO A 350 -7.71 -10.81 19.02
N ASN A 351 -7.54 -11.83 18.19
CA ASN A 351 -8.58 -12.81 17.93
C ASN A 351 -8.80 -13.70 19.16
N PRO A 352 -9.99 -14.29 19.36
CA PRO A 352 -10.19 -15.31 20.39
C PRO A 352 -9.15 -16.43 20.30
N GLY A 353 -8.48 -16.73 21.43
CA GLY A 353 -7.40 -17.73 21.46
C GLY A 353 -6.05 -17.27 20.91
N GLU A 354 -5.89 -15.98 20.60
CA GLU A 354 -4.63 -15.37 20.18
C GLU A 354 -3.88 -14.78 21.39
N ASP A 355 -2.77 -15.39 21.74
CA ASP A 355 -1.79 -14.84 22.69
C ASP A 355 -0.72 -14.05 21.93
N ARG A 356 -0.30 -12.94 22.49
CA ARG A 356 0.72 -12.06 21.96
C ARG A 356 1.92 -11.99 22.89
N CYS A 357 3.13 -12.07 22.32
CA CYS A 357 4.38 -12.00 23.05
C CYS A 357 5.28 -10.94 22.40
N LEU A 358 5.41 -9.81 23.06
CA LEU A 358 6.33 -8.74 22.70
C LEU A 358 7.63 -8.89 23.46
N ILE A 359 8.74 -8.95 22.74
CA ILE A 359 10.09 -8.87 23.30
C ILE A 359 10.65 -7.47 23.01
N PRO A 360 11.11 -6.71 24.00
CA PRO A 360 11.67 -5.39 23.74
C PRO A 360 12.91 -5.45 22.83
N SER A 361 12.94 -4.61 21.78
CA SER A 361 14.16 -4.42 20.98
C SER A 361 15.23 -3.66 21.79
N PRO A 362 16.53 -3.85 21.49
CA PRO A 362 17.60 -3.16 22.20
C PRO A 362 17.56 -1.65 21.94
N LYS A 363 17.89 -0.87 22.97
CA LYS A 363 17.89 0.61 22.90
C LYS A 363 19.23 1.11 22.37
N VAL A 364 19.48 0.92 21.10
CA VAL A 364 20.67 1.41 20.38
C VAL A 364 20.27 2.46 19.35
N ALA A 365 21.21 3.30 18.93
CA ALA A 365 20.91 4.34 17.92
C ALA A 365 20.60 3.73 16.54
N THR A 366 21.38 2.72 16.15
CA THR A 366 21.22 1.95 14.91
C THR A 366 21.56 0.49 15.19
N TYR A 367 20.94 -0.45 14.47
CA TYR A 367 21.07 -1.88 14.79
C TYR A 367 22.36 -2.55 14.29
N ASP A 368 23.19 -1.85 13.52
CA ASP A 368 24.57 -2.28 13.25
C ASP A 368 25.45 -2.32 14.51
N LEU A 369 25.09 -1.54 15.53
CA LEU A 369 25.77 -1.56 16.84
C LEU A 369 25.45 -2.80 17.67
N GLN A 370 24.30 -3.44 17.41
CA GLN A 370 23.88 -4.69 18.06
C GLN A 370 23.09 -5.56 17.06
N PRO A 371 23.78 -6.21 16.09
CA PRO A 371 23.11 -6.96 15.02
C PRO A 371 22.31 -8.18 15.49
N GLU A 372 22.59 -8.71 16.65
CA GLU A 372 21.81 -9.77 17.28
C GLU A 372 20.42 -9.29 17.69
N MET A 373 20.24 -7.98 17.87
CA MET A 373 19.00 -7.39 18.36
C MET A 373 18.46 -8.19 19.56
N SER A 374 17.21 -8.63 19.54
CA SER A 374 16.61 -9.48 20.58
C SER A 374 16.30 -10.90 20.10
N ALA A 375 17.00 -11.39 19.06
CA ALA A 375 16.70 -12.69 18.47
C ALA A 375 16.89 -13.85 19.43
N TYR A 376 17.85 -13.76 20.35
CA TYR A 376 18.09 -14.82 21.35
C TYR A 376 16.95 -14.89 22.35
N GLU A 377 16.49 -13.76 22.88
CA GLU A 377 15.37 -13.66 23.82
C GLU A 377 14.04 -14.10 23.17
N VAL A 378 13.81 -13.72 21.91
CA VAL A 378 12.69 -14.21 21.11
C VAL A 378 12.74 -15.73 20.99
N THR A 379 13.92 -16.28 20.72
CA THR A 379 14.13 -17.73 20.59
C THR A 379 13.85 -18.47 21.89
N GLU A 380 14.38 -17.99 23.03
CA GLU A 380 14.18 -18.62 24.34
C GLU A 380 12.71 -18.64 24.73
N GLU A 381 12.01 -17.52 24.56
CA GLU A 381 10.59 -17.43 24.87
C GLU A 381 9.75 -18.27 23.88
N ALA A 382 10.09 -18.28 22.59
CA ALA A 382 9.43 -19.15 21.62
C ALA A 382 9.56 -20.64 21.99
N VAL A 383 10.77 -21.12 22.29
CA VAL A 383 11.02 -22.51 22.69
C VAL A 383 10.21 -22.88 23.94
N LYS A 384 10.22 -22.03 24.97
CA LYS A 384 9.42 -22.23 26.19
C LYS A 384 7.92 -22.37 25.88
N ARG A 385 7.38 -21.53 24.97
CA ARG A 385 5.97 -21.59 24.57
C ARG A 385 5.66 -22.79 23.70
N ILE A 386 6.58 -23.22 22.84
CA ILE A 386 6.47 -24.46 22.05
C ILE A 386 6.39 -25.65 22.99
N ASP A 387 7.31 -25.74 23.96
CA ASP A 387 7.38 -26.84 24.92
C ASP A 387 6.17 -26.91 25.88
N SER A 388 5.44 -25.80 26.04
CA SER A 388 4.18 -25.77 26.81
C SER A 388 3.06 -26.61 26.19
N GLY A 389 3.12 -26.87 24.87
CA GLY A 389 2.09 -27.61 24.13
C GLY A 389 0.72 -26.90 24.08
N LYS A 390 0.65 -25.59 24.39
CA LYS A 390 -0.60 -24.81 24.47
C LYS A 390 -1.16 -24.47 23.10
N TYR A 391 -0.31 -24.16 22.13
CA TYR A 391 -0.69 -23.54 20.86
C TYR A 391 -0.81 -24.53 19.70
N ASP A 392 -1.81 -24.32 18.83
CA ASP A 392 -1.96 -25.03 17.56
C ASP A 392 -1.13 -24.35 16.45
N VAL A 393 -1.00 -23.03 16.52
CA VAL A 393 -0.29 -22.22 15.52
C VAL A 393 0.64 -21.21 16.20
N MET A 394 1.80 -20.95 15.59
CA MET A 394 2.71 -19.86 15.95
C MET A 394 3.09 -19.06 14.71
N ILE A 395 3.02 -17.74 14.82
CA ILE A 395 3.59 -16.80 13.85
C ILE A 395 4.72 -16.06 14.57
N LEU A 396 5.94 -16.26 14.10
CA LEU A 396 7.16 -15.69 14.65
C LEU A 396 7.89 -14.88 13.58
N ASN A 397 8.38 -13.70 13.95
CA ASN A 397 9.22 -12.87 13.10
C ASN A 397 10.56 -12.60 13.77
N PHE A 398 11.66 -12.78 13.02
CA PHE A 398 13.00 -12.32 13.36
C PHE A 398 13.32 -11.07 12.54
N ALA A 399 13.48 -9.94 13.21
CA ALA A 399 13.64 -8.61 12.61
C ALA A 399 15.01 -8.35 12.00
N ASN A 400 16.02 -9.10 12.39
CA ASN A 400 17.43 -8.77 12.22
C ASN A 400 17.87 -8.52 10.76
N PRO A 401 17.56 -9.40 9.77
CA PRO A 401 18.08 -9.20 8.42
C PRO A 401 17.59 -7.90 7.81
N ASP A 402 16.33 -7.51 8.07
CA ASP A 402 15.76 -6.26 7.59
C ASP A 402 16.32 -5.03 8.32
N MET A 403 16.19 -5.01 9.64
CA MET A 403 16.55 -3.85 10.44
C MET A 403 18.04 -3.52 10.38
N VAL A 404 18.90 -4.54 10.35
CA VAL A 404 20.35 -4.36 10.18
C VAL A 404 20.70 -4.06 8.72
N GLY A 405 20.01 -4.68 7.76
CA GLY A 405 20.17 -4.42 6.34
C GLY A 405 20.00 -2.95 5.98
N HIS A 406 19.01 -2.29 6.59
CA HIS A 406 18.77 -0.84 6.40
C HIS A 406 19.93 0.05 6.82
N THR A 407 20.87 -0.42 7.64
CA THR A 407 22.05 0.36 8.02
C THR A 407 23.11 0.44 6.92
N GLY A 408 23.08 -0.46 5.93
CA GLY A 408 24.07 -0.55 4.86
C GLY A 408 25.43 -1.10 5.30
N VAL A 409 25.56 -1.57 6.56
CA VAL A 409 26.81 -2.09 7.14
C VAL A 409 26.91 -3.59 6.90
N MET A 410 27.68 -4.00 5.89
CA MET A 410 27.79 -5.38 5.43
C MET A 410 28.18 -6.38 6.54
N GLU A 411 29.20 -6.07 7.36
CA GLU A 411 29.66 -6.95 8.45
C GLU A 411 28.57 -7.16 9.50
N ALA A 412 27.79 -6.11 9.80
CA ALA A 412 26.68 -6.20 10.73
C ALA A 412 25.53 -7.05 10.15
N ALA A 413 25.21 -6.89 8.87
CA ALA A 413 24.20 -7.68 8.18
C ALA A 413 24.58 -9.18 8.15
N VAL A 414 25.82 -9.53 7.88
CA VAL A 414 26.34 -10.92 7.97
C VAL A 414 26.14 -11.48 9.37
N LYS A 415 26.48 -10.72 10.41
CA LYS A 415 26.29 -11.13 11.81
C LYS A 415 24.81 -11.31 12.17
N ALA A 416 23.94 -10.43 11.69
CA ALA A 416 22.49 -10.53 11.85
C ALA A 416 21.94 -11.82 11.22
N VAL A 417 22.34 -12.12 9.98
CA VAL A 417 21.96 -13.34 9.25
C VAL A 417 22.42 -14.59 9.99
N HIS A 418 23.67 -14.63 10.47
CA HIS A 418 24.19 -15.76 11.25
C HIS A 418 23.47 -15.96 12.59
N THR A 419 23.05 -14.86 13.22
CA THR A 419 22.26 -14.93 14.45
C THR A 419 20.90 -15.57 14.17
N VAL A 420 20.23 -15.12 13.15
CA VAL A 420 18.90 -15.63 12.76
C VAL A 420 18.98 -17.08 12.29
N ASP A 421 20.02 -17.48 11.55
CA ASP A 421 20.27 -18.88 11.16
C ASP A 421 20.32 -19.82 12.37
N LYS A 422 21.02 -19.42 13.43
CA LYS A 422 21.12 -20.21 14.70
C LYS A 422 19.79 -20.20 15.46
N CYS A 423 19.14 -19.05 15.54
CA CYS A 423 17.89 -18.89 16.27
C CYS A 423 16.74 -19.66 15.61
N ALA A 424 16.58 -19.54 14.31
CA ALA A 424 15.57 -20.28 13.54
C ALA A 424 15.77 -21.80 13.68
N ALA A 425 17.01 -22.28 13.62
CA ALA A 425 17.30 -23.69 13.83
C ALA A 425 16.83 -24.19 15.20
N LYS A 426 17.11 -23.46 16.28
CA LYS A 426 16.67 -23.83 17.65
C LYS A 426 15.14 -23.87 17.75
N VAL A 427 14.44 -22.90 17.16
CA VAL A 427 12.98 -22.87 17.12
C VAL A 427 12.44 -24.09 16.36
N VAL A 428 12.99 -24.38 15.19
CA VAL A 428 12.61 -25.53 14.36
C VAL A 428 12.85 -26.85 15.10
N GLU A 429 14.01 -27.02 15.75
CA GLU A 429 14.31 -28.21 16.55
C GLU A 429 13.29 -28.40 17.68
N ALA A 430 12.90 -27.33 18.37
CA ALA A 430 11.86 -27.41 19.40
C ALA A 430 10.50 -27.82 18.82
N ILE A 431 10.12 -27.28 17.67
CA ILE A 431 8.87 -27.63 16.97
C ILE A 431 8.88 -29.11 16.58
N LEU A 432 9.94 -29.59 15.94
CA LEU A 432 10.05 -30.98 15.49
C LEU A 432 10.10 -31.97 16.68
N ARG A 433 10.81 -31.63 17.77
CA ARG A 433 10.87 -32.42 19.00
C ARG A 433 9.47 -32.63 19.61
N ASN A 434 8.59 -31.64 19.47
CA ASN A 434 7.18 -31.71 19.92
C ASN A 434 6.23 -32.28 18.85
N GLY A 435 6.75 -32.85 17.76
CA GLY A 435 5.97 -33.48 16.69
C GLY A 435 5.21 -32.47 15.81
N GLY A 436 5.59 -31.21 15.88
CA GLY A 436 5.06 -30.12 15.04
C GLY A 436 5.74 -30.02 13.68
N ARG A 437 5.43 -28.97 12.95
CA ARG A 437 5.98 -28.62 11.64
C ARG A 437 6.10 -27.13 11.49
N ALA A 438 6.96 -26.67 10.58
CA ALA A 438 7.19 -25.26 10.33
C ALA A 438 7.29 -24.94 8.83
N ILE A 439 6.88 -23.72 8.48
CA ILE A 439 7.27 -23.06 7.25
C ILE A 439 8.26 -21.96 7.63
N ILE A 440 9.43 -21.95 7.02
CA ILE A 440 10.40 -20.86 7.12
C ILE A 440 10.32 -20.06 5.84
N THR A 441 10.19 -18.74 5.95
CA THR A 441 10.09 -17.84 4.81
C THR A 441 10.59 -16.44 5.16
N ALA A 442 10.47 -15.50 4.24
CA ALA A 442 10.60 -14.07 4.47
C ALA A 442 9.37 -13.35 3.91
N ASP A 443 9.24 -12.08 4.21
CA ASP A 443 8.14 -11.23 3.76
C ASP A 443 8.53 -10.29 2.62
N HIS A 444 9.82 -10.01 2.45
CA HIS A 444 10.47 -9.29 1.35
C HIS A 444 11.97 -9.52 1.38
N GLY A 445 12.69 -9.00 0.38
CA GLY A 445 14.15 -9.01 0.35
C GLY A 445 14.74 -7.69 0.88
N ASN A 446 15.95 -7.79 1.44
CA ASN A 446 16.79 -6.67 1.89
C ASN A 446 18.28 -7.09 1.91
N CYS A 447 18.67 -7.97 2.85
CA CYS A 447 20.07 -8.25 3.14
C CYS A 447 20.79 -9.13 2.10
N GLU A 448 20.09 -9.68 1.12
CA GLU A 448 20.70 -10.36 -0.04
C GLU A 448 21.29 -9.34 -1.06
N LYS A 449 21.04 -8.03 -0.88
CA LYS A 449 21.61 -6.96 -1.69
C LYS A 449 22.02 -5.76 -0.82
N MET A 450 23.23 -5.77 -0.32
CA MET A 450 23.81 -4.71 0.53
C MET A 450 24.63 -3.68 -0.24
N LEU A 451 24.85 -3.88 -1.55
CA LEU A 451 25.54 -2.95 -2.44
C LEU A 451 24.66 -2.58 -3.63
N ALA A 452 24.73 -1.33 -4.05
CA ALA A 452 24.13 -0.86 -5.29
C ALA A 452 24.78 -1.50 -6.52
N ASP A 453 24.20 -1.28 -7.70
CA ASP A 453 24.69 -1.90 -8.94
C ASP A 453 26.10 -1.41 -9.35
N ASP A 454 26.60 -0.34 -8.75
CA ASP A 454 28.00 0.11 -8.90
C ASP A 454 29.00 -0.78 -8.12
N GLY A 455 28.50 -1.70 -7.28
CA GLY A 455 29.30 -2.61 -6.46
C GLY A 455 30.08 -1.95 -5.32
N ILE A 456 29.83 -0.68 -5.02
CA ILE A 456 30.59 0.13 -4.04
C ILE A 456 29.67 0.83 -3.06
N THR A 457 28.63 1.48 -3.56
CA THR A 457 27.69 2.27 -2.74
C THR A 457 26.83 1.34 -1.88
N PRO A 458 26.71 1.57 -0.56
CA PRO A 458 25.79 0.81 0.27
C PRO A 458 24.34 0.92 -0.25
N PHE A 459 23.66 -0.22 -0.33
CA PHE A 459 22.25 -0.30 -0.66
C PHE A 459 21.45 -0.60 0.61
N THR A 460 20.50 0.26 0.94
CA THR A 460 19.77 0.22 2.22
C THR A 460 18.26 0.06 2.04
N ALA A 461 17.80 -0.09 0.81
CA ALA A 461 16.38 -0.27 0.50
C ALA A 461 16.02 -1.77 0.41
N HIS A 462 14.72 -2.07 0.40
CA HIS A 462 14.24 -3.41 0.07
C HIS A 462 14.51 -3.74 -1.40
N THR A 463 14.38 -5.02 -1.75
CA THR A 463 14.56 -5.51 -3.11
C THR A 463 13.24 -6.02 -3.71
N THR A 464 13.24 -6.28 -5.00
CA THR A 464 12.16 -6.99 -5.69
C THR A 464 12.44 -8.50 -5.82
N ASN A 465 13.49 -8.99 -5.18
CA ASN A 465 13.86 -10.40 -5.24
C ASN A 465 12.81 -11.29 -4.59
N PRO A 466 12.65 -12.53 -5.08
CA PRO A 466 11.78 -13.51 -4.45
C PRO A 466 12.32 -13.92 -3.07
N VAL A 467 11.46 -14.55 -2.28
CA VAL A 467 11.82 -15.04 -0.94
C VAL A 467 11.72 -16.56 -0.87
N PRO A 468 12.53 -17.21 -0.01
CA PRO A 468 12.50 -18.66 0.14
C PRO A 468 11.28 -19.13 0.94
N VAL A 469 10.81 -20.34 0.64
CA VAL A 469 9.88 -21.11 1.46
C VAL A 469 10.48 -22.47 1.69
N ILE A 470 10.66 -22.88 2.96
CA ILE A 470 11.13 -24.22 3.35
C ILE A 470 10.04 -24.88 4.19
N LEU A 471 9.52 -26.01 3.73
CA LEU A 471 8.54 -26.81 4.45
C LEU A 471 9.22 -27.84 5.35
N VAL A 472 9.35 -27.55 6.62
CA VAL A 472 10.00 -28.42 7.60
C VAL A 472 8.97 -29.30 8.28
N ASP A 473 8.76 -30.50 7.74
CA ASP A 473 7.86 -31.54 8.27
C ASP A 473 8.51 -32.92 8.05
N ASN A 474 8.81 -33.61 9.13
CA ASN A 474 9.43 -34.95 9.07
C ASN A 474 8.54 -35.99 8.37
N GLY A 475 7.24 -35.78 8.34
CA GLY A 475 6.29 -36.65 7.63
C GLY A 475 6.12 -36.32 6.15
N ARG A 476 6.75 -35.24 5.64
CA ARG A 476 6.56 -34.73 4.28
C ARG A 476 7.86 -34.34 3.58
N LYS A 477 8.97 -35.00 3.89
CA LYS A 477 10.27 -34.70 3.25
C LYS A 477 10.30 -34.87 1.75
N ASP A 478 9.45 -35.75 1.22
CA ASP A 478 9.34 -36.04 -0.22
C ASP A 478 8.24 -35.21 -0.90
N ALA A 479 7.57 -34.29 -0.19
CA ALA A 479 6.55 -33.43 -0.80
C ALA A 479 7.18 -32.52 -1.85
N LYS A 480 6.38 -32.18 -2.86
CA LYS A 480 6.77 -31.19 -3.87
C LYS A 480 6.06 -29.88 -3.60
N LEU A 481 6.80 -28.79 -3.73
CA LEU A 481 6.25 -27.45 -3.69
C LEU A 481 6.20 -26.86 -5.09
N ARG A 482 5.07 -26.26 -5.47
CA ARG A 482 4.92 -25.60 -6.75
C ARG A 482 5.78 -24.33 -6.84
N SER A 483 6.25 -24.02 -8.02
CA SER A 483 6.87 -22.74 -8.37
C SER A 483 5.82 -21.65 -8.65
N GLY A 484 6.26 -20.40 -8.75
CA GLY A 484 5.39 -19.26 -9.08
C GLY A 484 4.35 -18.96 -8.00
N GLY A 485 4.66 -19.28 -6.74
CA GLY A 485 3.86 -18.89 -5.59
C GLY A 485 4.11 -17.44 -5.19
N ARG A 486 3.32 -16.96 -4.22
CA ARG A 486 3.42 -15.62 -3.65
C ARG A 486 3.09 -15.63 -2.17
N LEU A 487 3.34 -14.53 -1.46
CA LEU A 487 3.12 -14.44 0.00
C LEU A 487 1.70 -14.85 0.42
N SER A 488 0.68 -14.51 -0.36
CA SER A 488 -0.70 -14.86 -0.07
C SER A 488 -1.01 -16.37 -0.11
N ASP A 489 -0.08 -17.19 -0.58
CA ASP A 489 -0.22 -18.66 -0.61
C ASP A 489 0.19 -19.32 0.72
N LEU A 490 0.83 -18.59 1.63
CA LEU A 490 1.35 -19.14 2.89
C LEU A 490 0.23 -19.53 3.87
N ALA A 491 -0.79 -18.70 4.07
CA ALA A 491 -1.93 -19.05 4.93
C ALA A 491 -2.71 -20.27 4.40
N PRO A 492 -3.08 -20.35 3.11
CA PRO A 492 -3.64 -21.58 2.52
C PRO A 492 -2.75 -22.81 2.71
N THR A 493 -1.43 -22.66 2.59
CA THR A 493 -0.47 -23.76 2.81
C THR A 493 -0.47 -24.22 4.27
N MET A 494 -0.53 -23.28 5.22
CA MET A 494 -0.63 -23.63 6.65
C MET A 494 -1.94 -24.37 6.95
N LEU A 495 -3.07 -23.92 6.42
CA LEU A 495 -4.35 -24.59 6.59
C LEU A 495 -4.36 -26.00 5.98
N ASP A 496 -3.79 -26.17 4.78
CA ASP A 496 -3.62 -27.49 4.13
C ASP A 496 -2.75 -28.43 4.98
N LEU A 497 -1.64 -27.93 5.52
CA LEU A 497 -0.80 -28.69 6.46
C LEU A 497 -1.58 -29.12 7.70
N MET A 498 -2.51 -28.31 8.18
CA MET A 498 -3.34 -28.62 9.34
C MET A 498 -4.53 -29.52 8.98
N GLY A 499 -4.76 -29.84 7.71
CA GLY A 499 -5.92 -30.59 7.23
C GLY A 499 -7.22 -29.82 7.40
N MET A 500 -7.16 -28.50 7.33
CA MET A 500 -8.31 -27.59 7.44
C MET A 500 -8.75 -27.12 6.05
N GLU A 501 -10.03 -26.80 5.91
CA GLU A 501 -10.54 -26.18 4.69
C GLU A 501 -9.98 -24.78 4.54
N ILE A 502 -9.75 -24.35 3.30
CA ILE A 502 -9.34 -23.00 2.96
C ILE A 502 -10.61 -22.18 2.73
N PRO A 503 -10.85 -21.10 3.50
CA PRO A 503 -12.02 -20.27 3.31
C PRO A 503 -12.02 -19.62 1.92
N ARG A 504 -13.20 -19.43 1.33
CA ARG A 504 -13.36 -18.91 -0.04
C ARG A 504 -12.77 -17.50 -0.25
N GLU A 505 -12.68 -16.72 0.81
CA GLU A 505 -12.10 -15.39 0.80
C GLU A 505 -10.57 -15.42 0.58
N MET A 506 -9.91 -16.53 0.92
CA MET A 506 -8.52 -16.75 0.60
C MET A 506 -8.40 -17.22 -0.84
N THR A 507 -7.93 -16.32 -1.72
CA THR A 507 -7.71 -16.63 -3.16
C THR A 507 -6.34 -17.25 -3.43
N GLY A 508 -5.44 -17.22 -2.44
CA GLY A 508 -4.17 -17.95 -2.47
C GLY A 508 -4.40 -19.46 -2.52
N LYS A 509 -3.37 -20.19 -2.92
CA LYS A 509 -3.43 -21.64 -3.11
C LYS A 509 -2.30 -22.30 -2.33
N SER A 510 -2.55 -23.46 -1.75
CA SER A 510 -1.48 -24.25 -1.13
C SER A 510 -0.28 -24.39 -2.08
N LEU A 511 0.92 -24.23 -1.54
CA LEU A 511 2.17 -24.47 -2.26
C LEU A 511 2.48 -25.96 -2.41
N ILE A 512 1.78 -26.83 -1.64
CA ILE A 512 2.01 -28.27 -1.69
C ILE A 512 1.29 -28.83 -2.92
N GLU A 513 2.06 -29.51 -3.78
CA GLU A 513 1.50 -30.25 -4.91
C GLU A 513 0.78 -31.52 -4.40
N LYS A 514 -0.40 -31.81 -4.98
CA LYS A 514 -1.22 -32.98 -4.63
C LYS A 514 -0.88 -34.17 -5.52
#